data_9e058f934cf7f15f59b8ecebc736da20
#
_entry.id   9e058f934cf7f15f59b8ecebc736da20
#
_cell.length_a   1.000
_cell.length_b   1.000
_cell.length_c   1.000
_cell.angle_alpha   90.00
_cell.angle_beta   90.00
_cell.angle_gamma   90.00
#
_symmetry.space_group_name_H-M   'P 1'
#
loop_
_entity.id
_entity.type
_entity.pdbx_description
1 polymer ?
#
loop_
_entity_poly.entity_id
_entity_poly.type
_entity_poly.pdbx_seq_one_letter_code
_entity_poly.pdbx_strand_id
1 'polypeptide(L)'
;MSKIQEVTQALRNSISQVILGKEDVVDKLLAALLCGGHVLLNDIPGTGKTTLARTLAQSMEATFRRIQFTLDLMPSDLVGVSIFDPAEKRFVFREGAVFTQILLADEINRATPRTQSAL
;
A
#
# COMPACT_ATOMS: atom_id res chain seq x y z
N MET A 1 8.01 -29.38 -0.07
CA MET A 1 7.43 -28.05 0.23
C MET A 1 6.92 -27.43 -1.05
N SER A 2 5.73 -26.85 -1.07
CA SER A 2 5.19 -26.21 -2.26
C SER A 2 5.95 -24.93 -2.56
N LYS A 3 5.90 -24.47 -3.81
CA LYS A 3 6.52 -23.20 -4.22
C LYS A 3 5.95 -22.02 -3.43
N ILE A 4 4.64 -22.04 -3.13
CA ILE A 4 3.98 -21.00 -2.33
C ILE A 4 4.57 -20.99 -0.92
N GLN A 5 4.78 -22.14 -0.32
CA GLN A 5 5.39 -22.22 1.02
C GLN A 5 6.83 -21.72 1.03
N GLU A 6 7.60 -22.04 0.00
CA GLU A 6 8.98 -21.56 -0.13
C GLU A 6 9.04 -20.03 -0.24
N VAL A 7 8.20 -19.45 -1.09
CA VAL A 7 8.14 -18.00 -1.28
C VAL A 7 7.69 -17.32 0.01
N THR A 8 6.65 -17.84 0.66
CA THR A 8 6.13 -17.30 1.91
C THR A 8 7.19 -17.32 3.01
N GLN A 9 7.93 -18.42 3.12
CA GLN A 9 8.99 -18.54 4.12
C GLN A 9 10.14 -17.57 3.83
N ALA A 10 10.50 -17.41 2.57
CA ALA A 10 11.54 -16.45 2.16
C ALA A 10 11.15 -15.02 2.48
N LEU A 11 9.90 -14.65 2.23
CA LEU A 11 9.36 -13.33 2.57
C LEU A 11 9.36 -13.11 4.08
N ARG A 12 8.90 -14.09 4.84
CA ARG A 12 8.90 -14.02 6.31
C ARG A 12 10.30 -13.77 6.84
N ASN A 13 11.28 -14.53 6.36
CA ASN A 13 12.67 -14.39 6.79
C ASN A 13 13.22 -13.02 6.45
N SER A 14 12.96 -12.53 5.25
CA SER A 14 13.41 -11.21 4.81
C SER A 14 12.84 -10.09 5.66
N ILE A 15 11.54 -10.14 5.95
CA ILE A 15 10.85 -9.14 6.76
C ILE A 15 11.34 -9.20 8.20
N SER A 16 11.52 -10.39 8.76
CA SER A 16 11.95 -10.58 10.14
C SER A 16 13.35 -10.05 10.41
N GLN A 17 14.21 -9.93 9.39
CA GLN A 17 15.53 -9.31 9.53
C GLN A 17 15.45 -7.83 9.85
N VAL A 18 14.39 -7.16 9.38
CA VAL A 18 14.20 -5.72 9.57
C VAL A 18 13.27 -5.42 10.73
N ILE A 19 12.20 -6.22 10.89
CA ILE A 19 11.14 -5.99 11.87
C ILE A 19 11.18 -7.12 12.89
N LEU A 20 11.61 -6.79 14.11
CA LEU A 20 11.70 -7.76 15.19
C LEU A 20 10.46 -7.68 16.09
N GLY A 21 10.03 -8.84 16.60
CA GLY A 21 8.99 -8.93 17.63
C GLY A 21 7.55 -8.78 17.17
N LYS A 22 7.28 -8.82 15.85
CA LYS A 22 5.94 -8.70 15.30
C LYS A 22 5.62 -9.82 14.31
N GLU A 23 6.02 -11.02 14.63
CA GLU A 23 5.89 -12.18 13.74
C GLU A 23 4.44 -12.52 13.44
N ASP A 24 3.53 -12.38 14.39
CA ASP A 24 2.10 -12.62 14.19
C ASP A 24 1.49 -11.61 13.21
N VAL A 25 1.91 -10.36 13.29
CA VAL A 25 1.47 -9.31 12.34
C VAL A 25 1.98 -9.63 10.93
N VAL A 26 3.24 -10.04 10.82
CA VAL A 26 3.84 -10.42 9.54
C VAL A 26 3.11 -11.61 8.93
N ASP A 27 2.77 -12.61 9.73
CA ASP A 27 2.03 -13.78 9.26
C ASP A 27 0.66 -13.40 8.70
N LYS A 28 -0.05 -12.52 9.38
CA LYS A 28 -1.36 -12.04 8.94
C LYS A 28 -1.26 -11.23 7.64
N LEU A 29 -0.22 -10.41 7.51
CA LEU A 29 0.04 -9.66 6.29
C LEU A 29 0.29 -10.59 5.11
N LEU A 30 1.11 -11.60 5.29
CA LEU A 30 1.42 -12.57 4.26
C LEU A 30 0.17 -13.37 3.86
N ALA A 31 -0.68 -13.72 4.81
CA ALA A 31 -1.94 -14.40 4.54
C ALA A 31 -2.87 -13.52 3.69
N ALA A 32 -3.01 -12.25 4.03
CA ALA A 32 -3.82 -11.30 3.27
C ALA A 32 -3.28 -11.14 1.83
N LEU A 33 -1.97 -11.08 1.70
CA LEU A 33 -1.30 -10.96 0.41
C LEU A 33 -1.59 -12.17 -0.49
N LEU A 34 -1.50 -13.37 0.06
CA LEU A 34 -1.79 -14.60 -0.68
C LEU A 34 -3.24 -14.67 -1.12
N CYS A 35 -4.14 -14.09 -0.35
CA CYS A 35 -5.56 -14.03 -0.67
C CYS A 35 -5.93 -12.85 -1.58
N GLY A 36 -4.99 -11.96 -1.89
CA GLY A 36 -5.26 -10.76 -2.66
C GLY A 36 -6.11 -9.74 -1.92
N GLY A 37 -6.09 -9.76 -0.59
CA GLY A 37 -6.92 -8.91 0.25
C GLY A 37 -6.22 -7.65 0.71
N HIS A 38 -6.95 -6.88 1.53
CA HIS A 38 -6.46 -5.67 2.17
C HIS A 38 -6.30 -5.87 3.67
N VAL A 39 -5.46 -5.04 4.28
CA VAL A 39 -5.16 -5.15 5.71
C VAL A 39 -5.40 -3.81 6.38
N LEU A 40 -6.08 -3.84 7.53
CA LEU A 40 -6.24 -2.70 8.39
C LEU A 40 -5.28 -2.83 9.58
N LEU A 41 -4.34 -1.89 9.69
CA LEU A 41 -3.37 -1.87 10.78
C LEU A 41 -3.82 -0.89 11.85
N ASN A 42 -4.24 -1.43 12.98
CA ASN A 42 -4.59 -0.65 14.17
C ASN A 42 -3.49 -0.79 15.22
N ASP A 43 -3.36 0.20 16.07
CA ASP A 43 -2.49 0.18 17.26
C ASP A 43 -0.98 0.03 16.97
N ILE A 44 -0.56 0.21 15.72
CA ILE A 44 0.85 0.26 15.38
C ILE A 44 1.25 1.73 15.32
N PRO A 45 2.16 2.18 16.21
CA PRO A 45 2.56 3.59 16.24
C PRO A 45 3.30 4.00 14.97
N GLY A 46 2.89 5.12 14.41
CA GLY A 46 3.54 5.94 13.41
C GLY A 46 4.48 5.23 12.43
N THR A 47 5.77 5.32 12.67
CA THR A 47 6.81 4.83 11.77
C THR A 47 6.83 3.32 11.56
N GLY A 48 6.27 2.54 12.49
CA GLY A 48 6.21 1.09 12.37
C GLY A 48 5.41 0.60 11.18
N LYS A 49 4.29 1.25 10.89
CA LYS A 49 3.44 0.90 9.73
C LYS A 49 4.17 1.11 8.41
N THR A 50 4.82 2.25 8.26
CA THR A 50 5.55 2.60 7.05
C THR A 50 6.73 1.65 6.82
N THR A 51 7.48 1.36 7.87
CA THR A 51 8.60 0.42 7.80
C THR A 51 8.13 -0.96 7.40
N LEU A 52 7.05 -1.44 8.00
CA LEU A 52 6.50 -2.76 7.70
C LEU A 52 6.03 -2.86 6.25
N ALA A 53 5.26 -1.90 5.78
CA ALA A 53 4.74 -1.90 4.42
C ALA A 53 5.86 -1.76 3.38
N ARG A 54 6.83 -0.89 3.65
CA ARG A 54 7.97 -0.69 2.76
C ARG A 54 8.85 -1.94 2.69
N THR A 55 9.11 -2.57 3.83
CA THR A 55 9.90 -3.80 3.88
C THR A 55 9.21 -4.93 3.11
N LEU A 56 7.90 -5.06 3.28
CA LEU A 56 7.12 -6.03 2.53
C LEU A 56 7.24 -5.80 1.02
N ALA A 57 7.09 -4.57 0.58
CA ALA A 57 7.19 -4.22 -0.84
C ALA A 57 8.59 -4.50 -1.39
N GLN A 58 9.64 -4.15 -0.66
CA GLN A 58 11.02 -4.42 -1.05
C GLN A 58 11.30 -5.92 -1.14
N SER A 59 10.80 -6.70 -0.20
CA SER A 59 11.00 -8.15 -0.17
C SER A 59 10.34 -8.85 -1.36
N MET A 60 9.29 -8.26 -1.91
CA MET A 60 8.55 -8.79 -3.05
C MET A 60 8.95 -8.15 -4.38
N GLU A 61 9.86 -7.19 -4.35
CA GLU A 61 10.20 -6.35 -5.50
C GLU A 61 8.96 -5.67 -6.09
N ALA A 62 8.02 -5.31 -5.22
CA ALA A 62 6.76 -4.66 -5.60
C ALA A 62 6.89 -3.15 -5.52
N THR A 63 6.08 -2.45 -6.32
CA THR A 63 5.98 -0.99 -6.22
C THR A 63 5.25 -0.62 -4.94
N PHE A 64 5.69 0.48 -4.33
CA PHE A 64 5.16 0.96 -3.06
C PHE A 64 4.87 2.45 -3.15
N ARG A 65 3.72 2.84 -2.63
CA ARG A 65 3.38 4.25 -2.41
C ARG A 65 2.78 4.43 -1.03
N ARG A 66 3.06 5.58 -0.44
CA ARG A 66 2.43 6.01 0.80
C ARG A 66 1.65 7.27 0.53
N ILE A 67 0.41 7.32 1.02
CA ILE A 67 -0.39 8.53 0.97
C ILE A 67 -0.95 8.82 2.36
N GLN A 68 -0.82 10.06 2.81
CA GLN A 68 -1.40 10.52 4.05
C GLN A 68 -2.71 11.23 3.75
N PHE A 69 -3.80 10.74 4.32
CA PHE A 69 -5.12 11.31 4.09
C PHE A 69 -5.27 12.60 4.90
N THR A 70 -5.78 13.62 4.24
CA THR A 70 -6.05 14.93 4.81
C THR A 70 -7.40 15.42 4.32
N LEU A 71 -7.90 16.52 4.91
CA LEU A 71 -9.15 17.13 4.45
C LEU A 71 -9.05 17.68 3.02
N ASP A 72 -7.84 18.04 2.58
CA ASP A 72 -7.61 18.60 1.25
C ASP A 72 -7.45 17.55 0.17
N LEU A 73 -7.27 16.29 0.55
CA LEU A 73 -7.08 15.20 -0.40
C LEU A 73 -8.35 14.97 -1.21
N MET A 74 -8.22 14.98 -2.52
CA MET A 74 -9.33 14.80 -3.46
C MET A 74 -9.42 13.36 -3.95
N PRO A 75 -10.62 12.87 -4.32
CA PRO A 75 -10.74 11.55 -4.94
C PRO A 75 -9.85 11.37 -6.17
N SER A 76 -9.65 12.41 -6.97
CA SER A 76 -8.77 12.37 -8.15
C SER A 76 -7.30 12.14 -7.78
N ASP A 77 -6.87 12.49 -6.58
CA ASP A 77 -5.52 12.20 -6.11
C ASP A 77 -5.31 10.69 -5.94
N LEU A 78 -6.38 9.96 -5.68
CA LEU A 78 -6.34 8.51 -5.52
C LEU A 78 -6.50 7.77 -6.85
N VAL A 79 -7.55 8.09 -7.59
CA VAL A 79 -7.93 7.32 -8.79
C VAL A 79 -7.34 7.86 -10.08
N GLY A 80 -6.82 9.08 -10.05
CA GLY A 80 -6.25 9.70 -11.24
C GLY A 80 -7.24 10.62 -11.94
N VAL A 81 -6.74 11.32 -12.94
CA VAL A 81 -7.50 12.33 -13.67
C VAL A 81 -7.01 12.45 -15.10
N SER A 82 -7.92 12.74 -16.03
CA SER A 82 -7.57 13.06 -17.41
C SER A 82 -7.26 14.54 -17.52
N ILE A 83 -6.08 14.86 -18.05
CA ILE A 83 -5.59 16.22 -18.22
C ILE A 83 -5.33 16.45 -19.71
N PHE A 84 -5.71 17.65 -20.20
CA PHE A 84 -5.42 18.01 -21.57
C PHE A 84 -3.93 18.32 -21.74
N ASP A 85 -3.29 17.64 -22.69
CA ASP A 85 -1.89 17.86 -23.03
C ASP A 85 -1.81 18.73 -24.28
N PRO A 86 -1.37 20.01 -24.14
CA PRO A 86 -1.28 20.91 -25.30
C PRO A 86 -0.27 20.46 -26.35
N ALA A 87 0.78 19.75 -25.94
CA ALA A 87 1.81 19.27 -26.86
C ALA A 87 1.28 18.15 -27.76
N GLU A 88 0.50 17.23 -27.19
CA GLU A 88 -0.09 16.11 -27.93
C GLU A 88 -1.49 16.42 -28.46
N LYS A 89 -2.07 17.55 -28.05
CA LYS A 89 -3.42 18.02 -28.41
C LYS A 89 -4.50 16.99 -28.13
N ARG A 90 -4.37 16.28 -27.00
CA ARG A 90 -5.33 15.27 -26.55
C ARG A 90 -5.37 15.22 -25.03
N PHE A 91 -6.41 14.59 -24.49
CA PHE A 91 -6.47 14.28 -23.07
C PHE A 91 -5.57 13.07 -22.76
N VAL A 92 -4.78 13.21 -21.70
CA VAL A 92 -3.91 12.15 -21.20
C VAL A 92 -4.32 11.82 -19.77
N PHE A 93 -4.46 10.52 -19.45
CA PHE A 93 -4.78 10.09 -18.09
C PHE A 93 -3.52 10.13 -17.23
N ARG A 94 -3.61 10.80 -16.09
CA ARG A 94 -2.56 10.79 -15.07
C ARG A 94 -2.99 9.90 -13.93
N GLU A 95 -2.19 8.87 -13.64
CA GLU A 95 -2.48 7.89 -12.62
C GLU A 95 -2.44 8.50 -11.23
N GLY A 96 -3.42 8.14 -10.39
CA GLY A 96 -3.46 8.48 -8.98
C GLY A 96 -2.67 7.50 -8.14
N ALA A 97 -2.73 7.70 -6.82
CA ALA A 97 -1.94 6.92 -5.86
C ALA A 97 -2.31 5.43 -5.82
N VAL A 98 -3.53 5.07 -6.21
CA VAL A 98 -3.97 3.66 -6.19
C VAL A 98 -3.29 2.79 -7.24
N PHE A 99 -2.65 3.40 -8.24
CA PHE A 99 -1.92 2.67 -9.28
C PHE A 99 -0.54 2.26 -8.77
N THR A 100 -0.54 1.35 -7.82
CA THR A 100 0.65 0.76 -7.24
C THR A 100 0.29 -0.65 -6.75
N GLN A 101 1.28 -1.49 -6.57
CA GLN A 101 1.04 -2.85 -6.08
C GLN A 101 0.76 -2.86 -4.58
N ILE A 102 1.47 -2.03 -3.82
CA ILE A 102 1.24 -1.88 -2.38
C ILE A 102 1.06 -0.41 -2.07
N LEU A 103 -0.08 -0.07 -1.49
CA LEU A 103 -0.42 1.28 -1.06
C LEU A 103 -0.59 1.31 0.45
N LEU A 104 0.18 2.14 1.13
CA LEU A 104 -0.04 2.46 2.53
C LEU A 104 -0.90 3.72 2.62
N ALA A 105 -2.16 3.54 3.00
CA ALA A 105 -3.09 4.64 3.23
C ALA A 105 -3.08 4.98 4.72
N ASP A 106 -2.40 6.06 5.07
CA ASP A 106 -2.24 6.49 6.45
C ASP A 106 -3.26 7.57 6.80
N GLU A 107 -3.78 7.53 8.03
CA GLU A 107 -4.72 8.51 8.54
C GLU A 107 -6.01 8.60 7.71
N ILE A 108 -6.56 7.47 7.29
CA ILE A 108 -7.77 7.40 6.43
C ILE A 108 -8.93 8.19 7.01
N ASN A 109 -9.08 8.17 8.34
CA ASN A 109 -10.17 8.83 9.04
C ASN A 109 -10.14 10.36 8.93
N ARG A 110 -9.03 10.96 8.52
CA ARG A 110 -8.91 12.41 8.34
C ARG A 110 -9.47 12.93 7.03
N ALA A 111 -9.61 12.06 6.03
CA ALA A 111 -10.17 12.45 4.75
C ALA A 111 -11.69 12.56 4.81
N THR A 112 -12.27 13.28 3.84
CA THR A 112 -13.72 13.35 3.71
C THR A 112 -14.27 11.96 3.34
N PRO A 113 -15.56 11.67 3.67
CA PRO A 113 -16.16 10.39 3.27
C PRO A 113 -16.11 10.16 1.75
N ARG A 114 -16.22 11.21 0.97
CA ARG A 114 -16.15 11.13 -0.49
C ARG A 114 -14.78 10.61 -0.95
N THR A 115 -13.70 11.12 -0.36
CA THR A 115 -12.35 10.68 -0.67
C THR A 115 -12.11 9.26 -0.17
N GLN A 116 -12.60 8.92 1.03
CA GLN A 116 -12.52 7.56 1.54
C GLN A 116 -13.22 6.56 0.62
N SER A 117 -14.35 6.94 0.05
CA SER A 117 -15.10 6.07 -0.86
C SER A 117 -14.38 5.81 -2.17
N ALA A 118 -13.45 6.69 -2.57
CA ALA A 118 -12.66 6.50 -3.78
C ALA A 118 -11.58 5.42 -3.63
N LEU A 119 -11.25 5.07 -2.40
CA LEU A 119 -10.24 4.07 -2.11
C LEU A 119 -10.81 2.65 -2.30
#